data_5cd6bf171dd143d9543857cc19d79dc2
#
_entry.id   5cd6bf171dd143d9543857cc19d79dc2
#
_cell.length_a   1.000
_cell.length_b   1.000
_cell.length_c   1.000
_cell.angle_alpha   90.00
_cell.angle_beta   90.00
_cell.angle_gamma   90.00
#
_symmetry.space_group_name_H-M   'P 1'
#
loop_
_entity.id
_entity.type
_entity.pdbx_description
1 polymer ?
#
loop_
_entity_poly.entity_id
_entity_poly.type
_entity_poly.pdbx_seq_one_letter_code
_entity_poly.pdbx_strand_id
1 'polypeptide(L)'
;MKLRMLNNRLGMLAMILVGSAMAAEPGQSPADHLPPHITQLTAFGERADWSLDGKRILFLSKTFGDAMEIDLATRAIRNLTAHYPHHGYTRALYLSNGDILLSGPQEFDPHHAGRARQQCFLSVLDKSGTKPPVLLGTKCFEGPAVSRHRLHIAWSHVATEYPDEMPRGTSRIQEADIIYENGVPELAHQKLIINSTNLPFRCELEPQNFRPPEEKELTFSAYGHQGTDVCGIDLVTKAVTNYSNAPDQYDEPEGIYPDGQYTLVECDKQSRQGPGHVDLWKLALDGSGAYERLTYFSDYPGYKASNPVVSDDGKFIAFQMAKSREAAGVGHGIFIYDLQKADR
;
A
#
# COMPACT_ATOMS: atom_id res chain seq x y z
N MET A 1 -41.22 67.66 -7.56
CA MET A 1 -41.69 66.52 -6.77
C MET A 1 -41.02 65.29 -7.32
N LYS A 2 -39.91 64.84 -6.71
CA LYS A 2 -39.11 63.70 -7.15
C LYS A 2 -39.36 62.54 -6.17
N LEU A 3 -39.98 61.43 -6.64
CA LEU A 3 -40.17 60.20 -5.90
C LEU A 3 -38.86 59.40 -5.85
N ARG A 4 -38.35 59.07 -4.64
CA ARG A 4 -37.28 58.11 -4.43
C ARG A 4 -37.87 56.72 -4.23
N MET A 5 -37.53 55.75 -5.10
CA MET A 5 -37.81 54.36 -4.88
C MET A 5 -36.76 53.76 -3.93
N LEU A 6 -37.20 53.14 -2.84
CA LEU A 6 -36.37 52.32 -1.96
C LEU A 6 -36.29 50.92 -2.57
N ASN A 7 -35.10 50.49 -2.94
CA ASN A 7 -34.81 49.09 -3.27
C ASN A 7 -34.51 48.32 -1.98
N ASN A 8 -35.45 47.50 -1.53
CA ASN A 8 -35.23 46.47 -0.50
C ASN A 8 -34.51 45.28 -1.14
N ARG A 9 -33.22 45.13 -0.89
CA ARG A 9 -32.51 43.88 -1.11
C ARG A 9 -32.65 43.01 0.12
N LEU A 10 -33.50 41.95 0.05
CA LEU A 10 -33.47 40.84 0.99
C LEU A 10 -32.15 40.07 0.75
N GLY A 11 -31.23 40.17 1.68
CA GLY A 11 -30.08 39.31 1.76
C GLY A 11 -30.51 37.92 2.29
N MET A 12 -30.44 36.91 1.42
CA MET A 12 -30.62 35.51 1.81
C MET A 12 -29.35 35.07 2.53
N LEU A 13 -29.40 34.97 3.84
CA LEU A 13 -28.32 34.44 4.67
C LEU A 13 -28.34 32.89 4.52
N ALA A 14 -27.46 32.35 3.70
CA ALA A 14 -27.24 30.89 3.64
C ALA A 14 -26.52 30.48 4.94
N MET A 15 -27.26 29.84 5.85
CA MET A 15 -26.70 29.16 7.00
C MET A 15 -25.96 27.91 6.48
N ILE A 16 -24.63 27.99 6.41
CA ILE A 16 -23.79 26.81 6.26
C ILE A 16 -23.84 26.09 7.61
N LEU A 17 -24.59 24.99 7.68
CA LEU A 17 -24.50 24.03 8.76
C LEU A 17 -23.13 23.36 8.66
N VAL A 18 -22.13 23.87 9.36
CA VAL A 18 -20.90 23.16 9.66
C VAL A 18 -21.31 22.07 10.66
N GLY A 19 -21.53 20.87 10.16
CA GLY A 19 -21.70 19.70 11.01
C GLY A 19 -20.41 19.52 11.83
N SER A 20 -20.48 19.79 13.13
CA SER A 20 -19.41 19.44 14.06
C SER A 20 -19.26 17.94 14.00
N ALA A 21 -18.15 17.44 13.43
CA ALA A 21 -17.75 16.04 13.58
C ALA A 21 -17.63 15.79 15.10
N MET A 22 -18.56 15.04 15.66
CA MET A 22 -18.46 14.60 17.06
C MET A 22 -17.26 13.66 17.14
N ALA A 23 -16.33 13.94 18.05
CA ALA A 23 -15.24 13.01 18.33
C ALA A 23 -15.82 11.65 18.70
N ALA A 24 -15.28 10.56 18.13
CA ALA A 24 -15.75 9.22 18.43
C ALA A 24 -15.54 8.89 19.91
N GLU A 25 -16.54 8.28 20.53
CA GLU A 25 -16.48 7.87 21.92
C GLU A 25 -15.50 6.69 22.12
N PRO A 26 -14.83 6.58 23.27
CA PRO A 26 -13.97 5.45 23.57
C PRO A 26 -14.71 4.12 23.42
N GLY A 27 -14.16 3.21 22.63
CA GLY A 27 -14.73 1.87 22.37
C GLY A 27 -15.59 1.77 21.11
N GLN A 28 -15.88 2.87 20.42
CA GLN A 28 -16.49 2.83 19.09
C GLN A 28 -15.46 2.40 18.03
N SER A 29 -15.93 1.67 17.02
CA SER A 29 -15.12 1.28 15.86
C SER A 29 -15.55 2.09 14.63
N PRO A 30 -14.61 2.51 13.75
CA PRO A 30 -14.98 3.10 12.48
C PRO A 30 -15.86 2.18 11.62
N ALA A 31 -15.74 0.86 11.80
CA ALA A 31 -16.56 -0.12 11.09
C ALA A 31 -18.07 -0.05 11.47
N ASP A 32 -18.40 0.51 12.64
CA ASP A 32 -19.79 0.68 13.08
C ASP A 32 -20.47 1.89 12.43
N HIS A 33 -19.70 2.81 11.82
CA HIS A 33 -20.15 4.09 11.31
C HIS A 33 -19.57 4.42 9.94
N LEU A 34 -19.52 3.44 9.03
CA LEU A 34 -18.99 3.62 7.69
C LEU A 34 -19.81 4.61 6.87
N PRO A 35 -19.18 5.55 6.15
CA PRO A 35 -19.87 6.37 5.18
C PRO A 35 -20.38 5.53 4.00
N PRO A 36 -21.40 6.00 3.23
CA PRO A 36 -22.04 5.20 2.18
C PRO A 36 -21.12 4.67 1.07
N HIS A 37 -19.98 5.32 0.88
CA HIS A 37 -18.98 4.93 -0.13
C HIS A 37 -17.94 3.93 0.40
N ILE A 38 -17.98 3.56 1.70
CA ILE A 38 -17.09 2.54 2.26
C ILE A 38 -17.90 1.32 2.68
N THR A 39 -17.44 0.13 2.29
CA THR A 39 -18.06 -1.14 2.63
C THR A 39 -17.03 -2.09 3.22
N GLN A 40 -17.34 -2.71 4.35
CA GLN A 40 -16.50 -3.78 4.90
C GLN A 40 -16.69 -5.07 4.08
N LEU A 41 -15.59 -5.60 3.56
CA LEU A 41 -15.58 -6.84 2.76
C LEU A 41 -15.39 -8.08 3.63
N THR A 42 -14.45 -8.03 4.59
CA THR A 42 -14.13 -9.11 5.53
C THR A 42 -13.99 -8.57 6.94
N ALA A 43 -14.17 -9.43 7.96
CA ALA A 43 -13.94 -9.07 9.37
C ALA A 43 -12.50 -9.35 9.84
N PHE A 44 -11.62 -9.83 8.97
CA PHE A 44 -10.22 -10.15 9.23
C PHE A 44 -9.40 -9.94 7.96
N GLY A 45 -8.09 -9.99 8.09
CA GLY A 45 -7.17 -9.91 6.97
C GLY A 45 -6.57 -8.53 6.79
N GLU A 46 -5.50 -8.51 5.99
CA GLU A 46 -4.69 -7.33 5.71
C GLU A 46 -4.04 -7.40 4.33
N ARG A 47 -3.46 -6.29 3.86
CA ARG A 47 -2.62 -6.20 2.66
C ARG A 47 -3.31 -6.74 1.42
N ALA A 48 -4.41 -6.08 1.07
CA ALA A 48 -5.21 -6.40 -0.11
C ALA A 48 -4.45 -6.13 -1.41
N ASP A 49 -4.74 -6.93 -2.44
CA ASP A 49 -4.39 -6.63 -3.84
C ASP A 49 -5.54 -7.00 -4.79
N TRP A 50 -5.70 -6.22 -5.86
CA TRP A 50 -6.74 -6.45 -6.85
C TRP A 50 -6.31 -7.46 -7.91
N SER A 51 -7.18 -8.45 -8.22
CA SER A 51 -7.00 -9.22 -9.45
C SER A 51 -7.13 -8.30 -10.67
N LEU A 52 -6.39 -8.61 -11.76
CA LEU A 52 -6.37 -7.81 -12.98
C LEU A 52 -7.75 -7.62 -13.64
N ASP A 53 -8.67 -8.57 -13.42
CA ASP A 53 -10.03 -8.51 -13.92
C ASP A 53 -10.99 -7.76 -12.97
N GLY A 54 -10.50 -7.26 -11.83
CA GLY A 54 -11.25 -6.53 -10.82
C GLY A 54 -12.32 -7.35 -10.09
N LYS A 55 -12.31 -8.69 -10.19
CA LYS A 55 -13.37 -9.55 -9.64
C LYS A 55 -13.01 -10.17 -8.30
N ARG A 56 -11.75 -10.14 -7.91
CA ARG A 56 -11.25 -10.78 -6.69
C ARG A 56 -10.30 -9.85 -5.95
N ILE A 57 -10.24 -10.06 -4.64
CA ILE A 57 -9.24 -9.46 -3.75
C ILE A 57 -8.39 -10.59 -3.19
N LEU A 58 -7.08 -10.51 -3.42
CA LEU A 58 -6.06 -11.25 -2.73
C LEU A 58 -5.72 -10.52 -1.43
N PHE A 59 -5.51 -11.24 -0.33
CA PHE A 59 -5.15 -10.62 0.95
C PHE A 59 -4.47 -11.64 1.86
N LEU A 60 -3.76 -11.19 2.87
CA LEU A 60 -3.23 -12.06 3.91
C LEU A 60 -4.24 -12.22 5.05
N SER A 61 -4.37 -13.42 5.61
CA SER A 61 -5.20 -13.63 6.81
C SER A 61 -4.69 -12.84 8.01
N LYS A 62 -3.38 -12.64 8.07
CA LYS A 62 -2.57 -11.77 8.96
C LYS A 62 -1.13 -11.77 8.44
N THR A 63 -0.26 -10.88 8.92
CA THR A 63 1.20 -11.03 8.69
C THR A 63 1.69 -12.38 9.25
N PHE A 64 2.49 -13.08 8.48
CA PHE A 64 2.89 -14.48 8.72
C PHE A 64 1.69 -15.44 8.78
N GLY A 65 0.63 -15.13 8.06
CA GLY A 65 -0.52 -16.00 7.84
C GLY A 65 -0.60 -16.47 6.39
N ASP A 66 -1.73 -17.08 6.07
CA ASP A 66 -2.05 -17.59 4.74
C ASP A 66 -2.39 -16.47 3.76
N ALA A 67 -2.07 -16.69 2.49
CA ALA A 67 -2.65 -15.93 1.38
C ALA A 67 -4.07 -16.44 1.08
N MET A 68 -5.01 -15.51 1.09
CA MET A 68 -6.44 -15.73 0.89
C MET A 68 -6.91 -14.98 -0.35
N GLU A 69 -7.95 -15.47 -0.98
CA GLU A 69 -8.61 -14.80 -2.10
C GLU A 69 -10.11 -14.77 -1.86
N ILE A 70 -10.77 -13.62 -2.04
CA ILE A 70 -12.22 -13.48 -1.99
C ILE A 70 -12.77 -13.13 -3.37
N ASP A 71 -13.78 -13.85 -3.84
CA ASP A 71 -14.58 -13.50 -5.01
C ASP A 71 -15.63 -12.45 -4.63
N LEU A 72 -15.63 -11.33 -5.32
CA LEU A 72 -16.47 -10.18 -4.97
C LEU A 72 -17.97 -10.39 -5.25
N ALA A 73 -18.30 -11.24 -6.23
CA ALA A 73 -19.69 -11.51 -6.59
C ALA A 73 -20.33 -12.52 -5.62
N THR A 74 -19.61 -13.59 -5.28
CA THR A 74 -20.13 -14.67 -4.45
C THR A 74 -19.79 -14.53 -2.98
N ARG A 75 -18.81 -13.70 -2.64
CA ARG A 75 -18.22 -13.53 -1.29
C ARG A 75 -17.52 -14.79 -0.78
N ALA A 76 -17.28 -15.78 -1.63
CA ALA A 76 -16.55 -16.99 -1.27
C ALA A 76 -15.07 -16.66 -1.04
N ILE A 77 -14.54 -17.12 0.11
CA ILE A 77 -13.13 -17.00 0.45
C ILE A 77 -12.45 -18.34 0.19
N ARG A 78 -11.32 -18.31 -0.51
CA ARG A 78 -10.44 -19.44 -0.77
C ARG A 78 -9.10 -19.22 -0.06
N ASN A 79 -8.63 -20.21 0.70
CA ASN A 79 -7.27 -20.21 1.22
C ASN A 79 -6.35 -20.82 0.15
N LEU A 80 -5.36 -20.05 -0.30
CA LEU A 80 -4.46 -20.41 -1.41
C LEU A 80 -3.26 -21.22 -0.94
N THR A 81 -2.92 -21.18 0.35
CA THR A 81 -1.63 -21.67 0.87
C THR A 81 -1.73 -22.74 1.97
N ALA A 82 -2.92 -23.04 2.51
CA ALA A 82 -3.10 -23.99 3.59
C ALA A 82 -2.73 -25.45 3.26
N HIS A 83 -2.52 -25.80 1.98
CA HIS A 83 -2.32 -27.17 1.53
C HIS A 83 -0.84 -27.62 1.51
N TYR A 84 0.09 -26.76 1.92
CA TYR A 84 1.51 -27.08 2.05
C TYR A 84 2.12 -26.39 3.28
N PRO A 85 3.22 -26.93 3.86
CA PRO A 85 3.89 -26.31 5.00
C PRO A 85 4.57 -25.00 4.61
N HIS A 86 4.36 -23.96 5.40
CA HIS A 86 5.04 -22.66 5.27
C HIS A 86 5.01 -21.89 6.60
N HIS A 87 5.76 -20.81 6.70
CA HIS A 87 5.83 -19.94 7.88
C HIS A 87 5.01 -18.65 7.73
N GLY A 88 4.10 -18.63 6.75
CA GLY A 88 3.26 -17.49 6.40
C GLY A 88 3.97 -16.45 5.54
N TYR A 89 3.24 -15.38 5.23
CA TYR A 89 3.66 -14.37 4.27
C TYR A 89 3.50 -12.96 4.83
N THR A 90 4.30 -12.03 4.31
CA THR A 90 4.23 -10.60 4.61
C THR A 90 3.64 -9.80 3.45
N ARG A 91 3.69 -10.34 2.23
CA ARG A 91 3.06 -9.78 1.01
C ARG A 91 2.55 -10.90 0.11
N ALA A 92 1.45 -10.61 -0.57
CA ALA A 92 0.89 -11.41 -1.64
C ALA A 92 0.35 -10.46 -2.72
N LEU A 93 0.87 -10.52 -3.95
CA LEU A 93 0.54 -9.61 -5.04
C LEU A 93 0.29 -10.40 -6.32
N TYR A 94 -0.72 -10.00 -7.12
CA TYR A 94 -0.94 -10.58 -8.43
C TYR A 94 0.15 -10.13 -9.41
N LEU A 95 0.73 -11.08 -10.13
CA LEU A 95 1.55 -10.83 -11.32
C LEU A 95 0.66 -10.63 -12.54
N SER A 96 1.20 -10.02 -13.59
CA SER A 96 0.47 -9.70 -14.83
C SER A 96 -0.09 -10.90 -15.59
N ASN A 97 0.37 -12.13 -15.32
CA ASN A 97 -0.19 -13.38 -15.85
C ASN A 97 -1.22 -14.05 -14.92
N GLY A 98 -1.49 -13.45 -13.76
CA GLY A 98 -2.41 -13.94 -12.75
C GLY A 98 -1.80 -14.89 -11.72
N ASP A 99 -0.51 -15.25 -11.83
CA ASP A 99 0.21 -15.91 -10.75
C ASP A 99 0.41 -14.94 -9.57
N ILE A 100 0.84 -15.44 -8.43
CA ILE A 100 0.93 -14.64 -7.20
C ILE A 100 2.38 -14.59 -6.73
N LEU A 101 2.92 -13.38 -6.61
CA LEU A 101 4.19 -13.14 -5.95
C LEU A 101 3.97 -13.12 -4.44
N LEU A 102 4.69 -13.94 -3.72
CA LEU A 102 4.66 -14.05 -2.28
C LEU A 102 6.00 -13.62 -1.68
N SER A 103 5.96 -12.91 -0.55
CA SER A 103 7.13 -12.65 0.30
C SER A 103 6.91 -13.30 1.66
N GLY A 104 7.82 -14.17 2.09
CA GLY A 104 7.68 -14.85 3.37
C GLY A 104 8.98 -15.48 3.86
N PRO A 105 9.13 -15.66 5.19
CA PRO A 105 10.33 -16.22 5.80
C PRO A 105 10.40 -17.74 5.59
N GLN A 106 11.62 -18.27 5.52
CA GLN A 106 11.86 -19.72 5.49
C GLN A 106 11.87 -20.34 6.89
N GLU A 107 12.02 -19.51 7.93
CA GLU A 107 11.96 -19.88 9.34
C GLU A 107 11.20 -18.81 10.11
N PHE A 108 10.43 -19.20 11.12
CA PHE A 108 9.66 -18.26 11.92
C PHE A 108 9.77 -18.57 13.40
N ASP A 109 10.24 -17.59 14.17
CA ASP A 109 10.20 -17.58 15.62
C ASP A 109 9.22 -16.48 16.07
N PRO A 110 8.10 -16.83 16.72
CA PRO A 110 7.11 -15.84 17.19
C PRO A 110 7.67 -14.87 18.22
N HIS A 111 8.74 -15.25 18.97
CA HIS A 111 9.41 -14.35 19.91
C HIS A 111 10.31 -13.32 19.22
N HIS A 112 10.64 -13.54 17.93
CA HIS A 112 11.51 -12.69 17.12
C HIS A 112 10.88 -12.38 15.76
N ALA A 113 9.57 -12.11 15.71
CA ALA A 113 8.83 -11.85 14.47
C ALA A 113 9.43 -10.71 13.63
N GLY A 114 9.99 -9.68 14.26
CA GLY A 114 10.71 -8.60 13.56
C GLY A 114 11.95 -9.09 12.79
N ARG A 115 12.63 -10.12 13.30
CA ARG A 115 13.75 -10.75 12.58
C ARG A 115 13.26 -11.56 11.38
N ALA A 116 12.15 -12.28 11.53
CA ALA A 116 11.55 -13.03 10.43
C ALA A 116 11.15 -12.11 9.28
N ARG A 117 10.63 -10.91 9.58
CA ARG A 117 10.30 -9.88 8.57
C ARG A 117 11.51 -9.46 7.74
N GLN A 118 12.70 -9.40 8.35
CA GLN A 118 13.96 -9.09 7.67
C GLN A 118 14.60 -10.30 6.94
N GLN A 119 13.96 -11.46 6.93
CA GLN A 119 14.46 -12.70 6.32
C GLN A 119 13.44 -13.32 5.35
N CYS A 120 12.56 -12.51 4.78
CA CYS A 120 11.60 -12.95 3.79
C CYS A 120 12.27 -13.24 2.45
N PHE A 121 11.77 -14.25 1.75
CA PHE A 121 12.18 -14.63 0.40
C PHE A 121 11.02 -14.44 -0.56
N LEU A 122 11.33 -14.03 -1.79
CA LEU A 122 10.36 -14.00 -2.87
C LEU A 122 10.12 -15.39 -3.44
N SER A 123 8.87 -15.70 -3.71
CA SER A 123 8.43 -16.93 -4.37
C SER A 123 7.21 -16.66 -5.26
N VAL A 124 6.97 -17.52 -6.24
CA VAL A 124 5.82 -17.45 -7.14
C VAL A 124 4.91 -18.65 -6.90
N LEU A 125 3.66 -18.38 -6.56
CA LEU A 125 2.57 -19.34 -6.51
C LEU A 125 1.79 -19.30 -7.82
N ASP A 126 1.67 -20.45 -8.48
CA ASP A 126 0.83 -20.59 -9.67
C ASP A 126 -0.62 -20.19 -9.36
N LYS A 127 -1.27 -19.48 -10.27
CA LYS A 127 -2.66 -18.97 -10.14
C LYS A 127 -3.70 -20.03 -9.80
N SER A 128 -3.43 -21.32 -10.07
CA SER A 128 -4.32 -22.39 -9.65
C SER A 128 -4.28 -22.61 -8.14
N GLY A 129 -3.18 -22.24 -7.46
CA GLY A 129 -2.94 -22.44 -6.04
C GLY A 129 -2.96 -23.90 -5.63
N THR A 130 -2.56 -24.83 -6.53
CA THR A 130 -2.62 -26.28 -6.26
C THR A 130 -1.26 -26.88 -5.91
N LYS A 131 -0.18 -26.16 -6.13
CA LYS A 131 1.19 -26.58 -5.83
C LYS A 131 1.85 -25.57 -4.89
N PRO A 132 2.86 -25.99 -4.11
CA PRO A 132 3.68 -25.06 -3.35
C PRO A 132 4.33 -24.00 -4.26
N PRO A 133 4.59 -22.78 -3.75
CA PRO A 133 5.27 -21.75 -4.52
C PRO A 133 6.72 -22.12 -4.81
N VAL A 134 7.24 -21.60 -5.90
CA VAL A 134 8.63 -21.73 -6.31
C VAL A 134 9.44 -20.55 -5.82
N LEU A 135 10.52 -20.80 -5.06
CA LEU A 135 11.43 -19.75 -4.58
C LEU A 135 12.20 -19.11 -5.74
N LEU A 136 12.30 -17.77 -5.72
CA LEU A 136 13.08 -17.01 -6.70
C LEU A 136 14.56 -16.79 -6.28
N GLY A 137 14.97 -17.34 -5.12
CA GLY A 137 16.36 -17.31 -4.66
C GLY A 137 16.85 -15.95 -4.14
N THR A 138 15.97 -14.98 -3.93
CA THR A 138 16.32 -13.65 -3.40
C THR A 138 15.50 -13.31 -2.15
N LYS A 139 16.12 -12.57 -1.22
CA LYS A 139 15.43 -11.98 -0.09
C LYS A 139 14.73 -10.69 -0.52
N CYS A 140 13.75 -10.28 0.26
CA CYS A 140 13.00 -9.05 0.06
C CYS A 140 12.63 -8.44 1.42
N PHE A 141 13.11 -7.24 1.67
CA PHE A 141 12.72 -6.46 2.84
C PHE A 141 11.35 -5.82 2.60
N GLU A 142 10.46 -5.90 3.58
CA GLU A 142 9.06 -5.41 3.56
C GLU A 142 8.24 -5.97 2.39
N GLY A 143 8.16 -5.29 1.25
CA GLY A 143 7.37 -5.71 0.11
C GLY A 143 8.00 -5.43 -1.24
N PRO A 144 7.71 -6.26 -2.26
CA PRO A 144 8.06 -5.99 -3.64
C PRO A 144 7.02 -5.10 -4.33
N ALA A 145 7.43 -4.36 -5.35
CA ALA A 145 6.57 -3.76 -6.36
C ALA A 145 6.40 -4.72 -7.54
N VAL A 146 5.21 -4.75 -8.14
CA VAL A 146 4.89 -5.54 -9.33
C VAL A 146 4.43 -4.63 -10.46
N SER A 147 4.85 -4.95 -11.69
CA SER A 147 4.27 -4.34 -12.89
C SER A 147 2.89 -4.93 -13.17
N ARG A 148 1.91 -4.07 -13.49
CA ARG A 148 0.55 -4.50 -13.88
C ARG A 148 0.49 -4.97 -15.34
N HIS A 149 1.52 -4.67 -16.15
CA HIS A 149 1.52 -4.91 -17.61
C HIS A 149 2.46 -6.03 -18.06
N ARG A 150 3.48 -6.36 -17.27
CA ARG A 150 4.52 -7.34 -17.62
C ARG A 150 4.97 -8.13 -16.40
N LEU A 151 5.59 -9.27 -16.62
CA LEU A 151 6.21 -10.07 -15.57
C LEU A 151 7.51 -9.41 -15.12
N HIS A 152 7.39 -8.34 -14.36
CA HIS A 152 8.51 -7.51 -13.90
C HIS A 152 8.26 -7.05 -12.47
N ILE A 153 9.29 -7.09 -11.65
CA ILE A 153 9.23 -6.78 -10.22
C ILE A 153 10.40 -5.90 -9.79
N ALA A 154 10.19 -5.15 -8.70
CA ALA A 154 11.26 -4.50 -7.97
C ALA A 154 11.14 -4.84 -6.48
N TRP A 155 12.29 -4.93 -5.78
CA TRP A 155 12.32 -5.26 -4.35
C TRP A 155 13.52 -4.62 -3.67
N SER A 156 13.46 -4.49 -2.34
CA SER A 156 14.55 -3.96 -1.53
C SER A 156 15.41 -5.07 -0.94
N HIS A 157 16.70 -4.77 -0.85
CA HIS A 157 17.65 -5.41 0.07
C HIS A 157 18.08 -4.40 1.12
N VAL A 158 18.24 -4.86 2.36
CA VAL A 158 18.77 -4.06 3.47
C VAL A 158 20.06 -4.67 4.01
N ALA A 159 20.88 -3.86 4.66
CA ALA A 159 22.16 -4.28 5.20
C ALA A 159 22.07 -5.42 6.23
N THR A 160 20.94 -5.55 6.93
CA THR A 160 20.68 -6.65 7.88
C THR A 160 20.51 -8.01 7.20
N GLU A 161 20.08 -8.02 5.93
CA GLU A 161 19.96 -9.24 5.09
C GLU A 161 21.27 -9.61 4.42
N TYR A 162 22.07 -8.60 4.08
CA TYR A 162 23.32 -8.71 3.32
C TYR A 162 24.46 -7.93 4.01
N PRO A 163 24.83 -8.30 5.27
CA PRO A 163 25.78 -7.52 6.07
C PRO A 163 27.21 -7.49 5.50
N ASP A 164 27.59 -8.50 4.72
CA ASP A 164 28.90 -8.56 4.07
C ASP A 164 28.98 -7.75 2.77
N GLU A 165 27.82 -7.38 2.19
CA GLU A 165 27.73 -6.65 0.91
C GLU A 165 27.38 -5.18 1.10
N MET A 166 26.72 -4.81 2.20
CA MET A 166 26.11 -3.50 2.38
C MET A 166 26.53 -2.85 3.69
N PRO A 167 26.90 -1.56 3.70
CA PRO A 167 27.13 -0.81 4.92
C PRO A 167 25.89 -0.76 5.80
N ARG A 168 26.06 -0.85 7.12
CA ARG A 168 24.96 -0.81 8.10
C ARG A 168 24.08 0.45 7.91
N GLY A 169 22.76 0.25 7.93
CA GLY A 169 21.76 1.32 7.77
C GLY A 169 21.63 1.80 6.34
N THR A 170 21.99 0.96 5.37
CA THR A 170 21.76 1.22 3.93
C THR A 170 20.83 0.17 3.34
N SER A 171 20.22 0.53 2.22
CA SER A 171 19.34 -0.32 1.42
C SER A 171 19.54 -0.08 -0.06
N ARG A 172 19.09 -1.01 -0.87
CA ARG A 172 19.12 -0.88 -2.33
C ARG A 172 17.84 -1.45 -2.93
N ILE A 173 17.37 -0.86 -4.02
CA ILE A 173 16.26 -1.39 -4.82
C ILE A 173 16.83 -2.07 -6.05
N GLN A 174 16.41 -3.32 -6.26
CA GLN A 174 16.70 -4.15 -7.42
C GLN A 174 15.45 -4.28 -8.27
N GLU A 175 15.60 -4.58 -9.57
CA GLU A 175 14.52 -4.98 -10.46
C GLU A 175 14.91 -6.22 -11.26
N ALA A 176 13.95 -7.02 -11.71
CA ALA A 176 14.15 -8.15 -12.62
C ALA A 176 12.88 -8.51 -13.37
N ASP A 177 13.02 -9.21 -14.47
CA ASP A 177 11.92 -9.92 -15.12
C ASP A 177 11.72 -11.29 -14.46
N ILE A 178 10.46 -11.75 -14.40
CA ILE A 178 10.15 -13.16 -14.11
C ILE A 178 9.95 -13.86 -15.44
N ILE A 179 10.79 -14.85 -15.73
CA ILE A 179 10.65 -15.72 -16.90
C ILE A 179 10.24 -17.11 -16.47
N TYR A 180 9.72 -17.91 -17.39
CA TYR A 180 9.35 -19.30 -17.12
C TYR A 180 10.14 -20.24 -18.02
N GLU A 181 11.08 -20.99 -17.42
CA GLU A 181 11.77 -22.09 -18.10
C GLU A 181 11.10 -23.42 -17.77
N ASN A 182 10.57 -24.12 -18.77
CA ASN A 182 9.81 -25.36 -18.59
C ASN A 182 8.67 -25.25 -17.56
N GLY A 183 8.07 -24.05 -17.43
CA GLY A 183 6.99 -23.79 -16.47
C GLY A 183 7.46 -23.47 -15.04
N VAL A 184 8.77 -23.34 -14.82
CA VAL A 184 9.37 -22.94 -13.54
C VAL A 184 9.71 -21.44 -13.60
N PRO A 185 9.20 -20.60 -12.67
CA PRO A 185 9.53 -19.19 -12.63
C PRO A 185 10.95 -18.94 -12.13
N GLU A 186 11.66 -18.03 -12.78
CA GLU A 186 13.04 -17.63 -12.48
C GLU A 186 13.21 -16.12 -12.66
N LEU A 187 14.17 -15.52 -11.94
CA LEU A 187 14.57 -14.12 -12.15
C LEU A 187 15.55 -14.01 -13.31
N ALA A 188 15.27 -13.10 -14.22
CA ALA A 188 16.15 -12.77 -15.34
C ALA A 188 16.39 -11.26 -15.42
N HIS A 189 17.49 -10.84 -16.07
CA HIS A 189 17.83 -9.44 -16.32
C HIS A 189 17.90 -8.57 -15.04
N GLN A 190 18.30 -9.18 -13.93
CA GLN A 190 18.39 -8.48 -12.65
C GLN A 190 19.36 -7.31 -12.72
N LYS A 191 18.96 -6.16 -12.22
CA LYS A 191 19.80 -4.96 -12.15
C LYS A 191 19.45 -4.07 -10.96
N LEU A 192 20.42 -3.27 -10.55
CA LEU A 192 20.26 -2.25 -9.52
C LEU A 192 19.50 -1.04 -10.07
N ILE A 193 18.45 -0.62 -9.38
CA ILE A 193 17.76 0.65 -9.67
C ILE A 193 18.45 1.79 -8.94
N ILE A 194 18.59 1.70 -7.61
CA ILE A 194 19.13 2.74 -6.75
C ILE A 194 19.74 2.12 -5.48
N ASN A 195 20.80 2.76 -4.98
CA ASN A 195 21.35 2.51 -3.66
C ASN A 195 21.09 3.72 -2.78
N SER A 196 20.66 3.54 -1.54
CA SER A 196 20.37 4.64 -0.61
C SER A 196 21.62 5.52 -0.36
N THR A 197 22.83 4.99 -0.56
CA THR A 197 24.09 5.77 -0.47
C THR A 197 24.27 6.76 -1.60
N ASN A 198 23.51 6.66 -2.68
CA ASN A 198 23.54 7.59 -3.81
C ASN A 198 22.61 8.82 -3.60
N LEU A 199 21.78 8.78 -2.55
CA LEU A 199 20.91 9.89 -2.20
C LEU A 199 21.64 10.91 -1.33
N PRO A 200 21.26 12.20 -1.41
CA PRO A 200 21.85 13.26 -0.60
C PRO A 200 21.40 13.22 0.88
N PHE A 201 20.60 12.24 1.27
CA PHE A 201 20.07 12.05 2.61
C PHE A 201 20.11 10.56 3.00
N ARG A 202 20.06 10.28 4.30
CA ARG A 202 20.01 8.91 4.83
C ARG A 202 18.58 8.43 4.89
N CYS A 203 18.32 7.26 4.34
CA CYS A 203 17.03 6.58 4.42
C CYS A 203 17.19 5.07 4.15
N GLU A 204 16.17 4.30 4.51
CA GLU A 204 15.92 2.97 3.98
C GLU A 204 14.87 3.06 2.88
N LEU A 205 14.98 2.20 1.86
CA LEU A 205 14.18 2.27 0.64
C LEU A 205 13.23 1.08 0.57
N GLU A 206 11.97 1.33 0.25
CA GLU A 206 11.00 0.28 -0.11
C GLU A 206 10.32 0.66 -1.43
N PRO A 207 10.41 -0.18 -2.50
CA PRO A 207 9.71 0.08 -3.75
C PRO A 207 8.22 -0.15 -3.58
N GLN A 208 7.39 0.71 -4.20
CA GLN A 208 5.95 0.63 -4.03
C GLN A 208 5.22 0.35 -5.35
N ASN A 209 5.38 1.21 -6.37
CA ASN A 209 4.65 1.02 -7.61
C ASN A 209 5.46 1.45 -8.82
N PHE A 210 5.42 0.65 -9.89
CA PHE A 210 5.77 1.13 -11.23
C PHE A 210 4.66 2.10 -11.68
N ARG A 211 5.02 3.35 -11.95
CA ARG A 211 4.07 4.42 -12.26
C ARG A 211 3.43 4.23 -13.64
N PRO A 212 2.11 3.97 -13.70
CA PRO A 212 1.40 3.80 -14.99
C PRO A 212 1.30 5.13 -15.75
N PRO A 213 0.95 5.10 -17.04
CA PRO A 213 0.78 3.90 -17.85
C PRO A 213 2.10 3.34 -18.42
N GLU A 214 3.16 4.14 -18.51
CA GLU A 214 4.40 3.76 -19.20
C GLU A 214 5.38 2.98 -18.33
N GLU A 215 5.19 2.97 -17.01
CA GLU A 215 6.07 2.33 -16.04
C GLU A 215 7.56 2.72 -16.19
N LYS A 216 7.79 4.02 -16.48
CA LYS A 216 9.14 4.61 -16.60
C LYS A 216 9.68 5.18 -15.29
N GLU A 217 8.85 5.21 -14.28
CA GLU A 217 9.17 5.66 -12.94
C GLU A 217 8.75 4.58 -11.93
N LEU A 218 9.55 4.43 -10.86
CA LEU A 218 9.21 3.61 -9.70
C LEU A 218 9.02 4.55 -8.51
N THR A 219 7.85 4.49 -7.86
CA THR A 219 7.64 5.16 -6.57
C THR A 219 8.21 4.31 -5.44
N PHE A 220 8.71 4.96 -4.41
CA PHE A 220 9.28 4.28 -3.25
C PHE A 220 9.14 5.12 -1.97
N SER A 221 9.14 4.45 -0.82
CA SER A 221 9.24 5.06 0.50
C SER A 221 10.70 5.36 0.82
N ALA A 222 10.98 6.57 1.31
CA ALA A 222 12.27 6.96 1.87
C ALA A 222 12.15 7.04 3.40
N TYR A 223 12.29 5.90 4.09
CA TYR A 223 12.15 5.80 5.53
C TYR A 223 13.32 6.47 6.27
N GLY A 224 12.98 7.30 7.26
CA GLY A 224 13.97 8.00 8.08
C GLY A 224 14.50 9.29 7.46
N HIS A 225 14.01 9.70 6.29
CA HIS A 225 14.24 11.04 5.75
C HIS A 225 13.12 11.98 6.21
N GLN A 226 13.42 12.84 7.16
CA GLN A 226 12.46 13.82 7.73
C GLN A 226 11.12 13.21 8.21
N GLY A 227 11.13 11.94 8.62
CA GLY A 227 9.95 11.10 8.84
C GLY A 227 9.94 9.95 7.83
N THR A 228 9.01 9.95 6.90
CA THR A 228 8.99 9.06 5.72
C THR A 228 8.44 9.86 4.54
N ASP A 229 9.17 9.89 3.44
CA ASP A 229 8.77 10.64 2.25
C ASP A 229 8.41 9.72 1.08
N VAL A 230 7.44 10.18 0.28
CA VAL A 230 7.09 9.63 -1.04
C VAL A 230 8.09 10.13 -2.06
N CYS A 231 8.89 9.22 -2.60
CA CYS A 231 9.82 9.52 -3.67
C CYS A 231 9.48 8.74 -4.95
N GLY A 232 9.95 9.24 -6.09
CA GLY A 232 9.95 8.54 -7.37
C GLY A 232 11.33 8.58 -8.00
N ILE A 233 11.71 7.50 -8.70
CA ILE A 233 12.93 7.44 -9.49
C ILE A 233 12.60 7.14 -10.95
N ASP A 234 13.02 8.01 -11.86
CA ASP A 234 12.99 7.74 -13.29
C ASP A 234 13.95 6.59 -13.62
N LEU A 235 13.43 5.52 -14.20
CA LEU A 235 14.19 4.27 -14.43
C LEU A 235 15.26 4.41 -15.53
N VAL A 236 15.15 5.43 -16.38
CA VAL A 236 16.10 5.71 -17.46
C VAL A 236 17.18 6.69 -17.02
N THR A 237 16.77 7.88 -16.55
CA THR A 237 17.67 8.99 -16.19
C THR A 237 18.24 8.83 -14.78
N LYS A 238 17.60 8.02 -13.93
CA LYS A 238 17.89 7.84 -12.49
C LYS A 238 17.69 9.13 -11.67
N ALA A 239 16.97 10.09 -12.21
CA ALA A 239 16.56 11.29 -11.47
C ALA A 239 15.55 10.90 -10.37
N VAL A 240 15.75 11.44 -9.17
CA VAL A 240 14.86 11.22 -8.03
C VAL A 240 14.04 12.49 -7.77
N THR A 241 12.74 12.32 -7.60
CA THR A 241 11.81 13.37 -7.19
C THR A 241 11.23 13.03 -5.82
N ASN A 242 11.25 13.97 -4.87
CA ASN A 242 10.52 13.87 -3.61
C ASN A 242 9.15 14.55 -3.82
N TYR A 243 8.08 13.77 -3.79
CA TYR A 243 6.71 14.24 -4.05
C TYR A 243 6.00 14.78 -2.80
N SER A 244 6.25 14.19 -1.64
CA SER A 244 5.64 14.65 -0.39
C SER A 244 6.37 15.89 0.16
N ASN A 245 7.70 15.83 0.25
CA ASN A 245 8.56 16.88 0.78
C ASN A 245 7.97 17.52 2.06
N ALA A 246 7.54 16.67 3.00
CA ALA A 246 6.76 17.06 4.16
C ALA A 246 7.50 16.70 5.47
N PRO A 247 8.38 17.60 5.97
CA PRO A 247 9.14 17.37 7.19
C PRO A 247 8.25 16.99 8.38
N ASP A 248 8.74 16.04 9.20
CA ASP A 248 8.08 15.52 10.40
C ASP A 248 6.70 14.88 10.13
N GLN A 249 6.49 14.34 8.95
CA GLN A 249 5.29 13.63 8.53
C GLN A 249 5.64 12.19 8.13
N TYR A 250 4.73 11.28 8.41
CA TYR A 250 4.81 9.92 7.89
C TYR A 250 4.00 9.84 6.61
N ASP A 251 4.68 9.62 5.48
CA ASP A 251 4.09 9.50 4.16
C ASP A 251 4.62 8.24 3.47
N GLU A 252 3.86 7.16 3.54
CA GLU A 252 4.20 5.89 2.88
C GLU A 252 3.29 5.68 1.67
N PRO A 253 3.81 5.73 0.42
CA PRO A 253 3.02 5.40 -0.75
C PRO A 253 2.72 3.91 -0.78
N GLU A 254 1.48 3.53 -1.11
CA GLU A 254 1.06 2.12 -1.15
C GLU A 254 0.36 1.78 -2.47
N GLY A 255 -0.65 2.53 -2.86
CA GLY A 255 -1.39 2.33 -4.10
C GLY A 255 -1.12 3.45 -5.11
N ILE A 256 -1.31 3.18 -6.39
CA ILE A 256 -1.18 4.19 -7.44
C ILE A 256 -2.42 4.18 -8.33
N TYR A 257 -2.87 5.37 -8.75
CA TYR A 257 -3.98 5.48 -9.70
C TYR A 257 -3.54 5.06 -11.10
N PRO A 258 -4.43 4.41 -11.89
CA PRO A 258 -4.08 3.89 -13.21
C PRO A 258 -3.64 4.96 -14.22
N ASP A 259 -4.01 6.22 -14.00
CA ASP A 259 -3.57 7.36 -14.82
C ASP A 259 -2.16 7.88 -14.43
N GLY A 260 -1.58 7.35 -13.34
CA GLY A 260 -0.27 7.75 -12.83
C GLY A 260 -0.18 9.17 -12.27
N GLN A 261 -1.33 9.87 -12.08
CA GLN A 261 -1.31 11.26 -11.60
C GLN A 261 -1.28 11.35 -10.07
N TYR A 262 -1.73 10.30 -9.37
CA TYR A 262 -1.84 10.29 -7.92
C TYR A 262 -1.35 8.97 -7.34
N THR A 263 -0.83 9.02 -6.14
CA THR A 263 -0.59 7.85 -5.28
C THR A 263 -1.45 7.92 -4.03
N LEU A 264 -1.81 6.77 -3.50
CA LEU A 264 -2.39 6.66 -2.17
C LEU A 264 -1.27 6.56 -1.15
N VAL A 265 -1.42 7.26 -0.05
CA VAL A 265 -0.42 7.39 1.00
C VAL A 265 -1.03 7.02 2.34
N GLU A 266 -0.36 6.17 3.12
CA GLU A 266 -0.56 6.12 4.55
C GLU A 266 0.07 7.37 5.15
N CYS A 267 -0.76 8.28 5.67
CA CYS A 267 -0.26 9.57 6.12
C CYS A 267 -0.86 9.99 7.45
N ASP A 268 -0.03 10.59 8.31
CA ASP A 268 -0.40 11.12 9.61
C ASP A 268 -0.55 12.65 9.63
N LYS A 269 -0.72 13.29 8.46
CA LYS A 269 -0.82 14.75 8.28
C LYS A 269 -1.80 15.42 9.24
N GLN A 270 -2.91 14.76 9.59
CA GLN A 270 -3.93 15.24 10.51
C GLN A 270 -3.47 15.28 11.97
N SER A 271 -2.48 14.47 12.36
CA SER A 271 -2.13 14.28 13.77
C SER A 271 -0.65 14.45 14.08
N ARG A 272 0.24 14.18 13.13
CA ARG A 272 1.70 14.15 13.30
C ARG A 272 2.16 13.18 14.41
N GLN A 273 1.49 12.02 14.51
CA GLN A 273 1.73 11.02 15.56
C GLN A 273 2.39 9.74 15.05
N GLY A 274 2.83 9.74 13.79
CA GLY A 274 3.53 8.63 13.15
C GLY A 274 2.60 7.51 12.67
N PRO A 275 3.17 6.35 12.27
CA PRO A 275 2.48 5.27 11.55
C PRO A 275 1.36 4.58 12.35
N GLY A 276 1.24 4.84 13.65
CA GLY A 276 0.13 4.37 14.48
C GLY A 276 -1.18 5.16 14.29
N HIS A 277 -1.13 6.33 13.62
CA HIS A 277 -2.24 7.27 13.50
C HIS A 277 -2.45 7.75 12.07
N VAL A 278 -2.27 6.85 11.11
CA VAL A 278 -2.43 7.16 9.69
C VAL A 278 -3.86 6.96 9.21
N ASP A 279 -4.19 7.71 8.18
CA ASP A 279 -5.33 7.50 7.30
C ASP A 279 -4.87 7.41 5.85
N LEU A 280 -5.80 7.10 4.96
CA LEU A 280 -5.54 7.11 3.53
C LEU A 280 -5.65 8.54 3.00
N TRP A 281 -4.62 8.98 2.33
CA TRP A 281 -4.56 10.26 1.64
C TRP A 281 -4.20 10.04 0.17
N LYS A 282 -4.72 10.88 -0.70
CA LYS A 282 -4.38 10.94 -2.12
C LYS A 282 -3.37 12.06 -2.32
N LEU A 283 -2.19 11.73 -2.81
CA LEU A 283 -1.11 12.68 -3.10
C LEU A 283 -0.93 12.85 -4.60
N ALA A 284 -0.86 14.09 -5.07
CA ALA A 284 -0.53 14.39 -6.47
C ALA A 284 0.95 14.11 -6.77
N LEU A 285 1.21 13.40 -7.88
CA LEU A 285 2.56 13.09 -8.37
C LEU A 285 3.04 14.12 -9.41
N ASP A 286 2.74 15.40 -9.17
CA ASP A 286 3.16 16.54 -9.99
C ASP A 286 4.16 17.46 -9.27
N GLY A 287 4.53 17.11 -8.03
CA GLY A 287 5.43 17.90 -7.20
C GLY A 287 4.77 19.09 -6.49
N SER A 288 3.45 19.25 -6.60
CA SER A 288 2.70 20.32 -5.92
C SER A 288 2.59 20.12 -4.41
N GLY A 289 2.76 18.89 -3.91
CA GLY A 289 2.48 18.53 -2.53
C GLY A 289 0.99 18.62 -2.17
N ALA A 290 0.09 18.49 -3.14
CA ALA A 290 -1.35 18.51 -2.91
C ALA A 290 -1.85 17.18 -2.35
N TYR A 291 -2.51 17.25 -1.18
CA TYR A 291 -3.07 16.11 -0.46
C TYR A 291 -4.58 16.23 -0.28
N GLU A 292 -5.28 15.09 -0.39
CA GLU A 292 -6.69 14.93 -0.08
C GLU A 292 -6.88 13.75 0.89
N ARG A 293 -7.48 13.99 2.08
CA ARG A 293 -7.78 12.92 3.05
C ARG A 293 -9.01 12.15 2.63
N LEU A 294 -8.89 10.83 2.49
CA LEU A 294 -9.97 9.96 2.02
C LEU A 294 -10.66 9.21 3.16
N THR A 295 -9.95 8.87 4.24
CA THR A 295 -10.51 8.15 5.38
C THR A 295 -10.32 8.92 6.68
N TYR A 296 -11.14 8.54 7.68
CA TYR A 296 -11.19 9.19 9.00
C TYR A 296 -11.16 8.15 10.12
N PHE A 297 -10.47 7.02 9.88
CA PHE A 297 -10.39 5.92 10.83
C PHE A 297 -9.56 6.29 12.06
N SER A 298 -8.53 7.12 11.88
CA SER A 298 -7.71 7.63 12.99
C SER A 298 -8.44 8.62 13.90
N ASP A 299 -9.62 9.12 13.52
CA ASP A 299 -10.47 9.93 14.39
C ASP A 299 -11.15 9.07 15.47
N TYR A 300 -11.14 7.73 15.31
CA TYR A 300 -11.55 6.76 16.32
C TYR A 300 -10.33 6.35 17.17
N PRO A 301 -10.35 6.54 18.50
CA PRO A 301 -9.20 6.28 19.36
C PRO A 301 -8.65 4.86 19.22
N GLY A 302 -7.41 4.75 18.77
CA GLY A 302 -6.71 3.48 18.63
C GLY A 302 -6.92 2.76 17.29
N TYR A 303 -7.58 3.36 16.31
CA TYR A 303 -7.75 2.81 14.96
C TYR A 303 -6.94 3.57 13.92
N LYS A 304 -6.70 2.92 12.79
CA LYS A 304 -6.09 3.49 11.58
C LYS A 304 -6.57 2.76 10.33
N ALA A 305 -6.50 3.43 9.17
CA ALA A 305 -6.65 2.83 7.85
C ALA A 305 -5.27 2.73 7.20
N SER A 306 -4.98 1.59 6.56
CA SER A 306 -3.66 1.33 5.99
C SER A 306 -3.67 0.38 4.78
N ASN A 307 -2.53 0.25 4.10
CA ASN A 307 -2.26 -0.58 2.92
C ASN A 307 -3.32 -0.46 1.82
N PRO A 308 -3.56 0.75 1.28
CA PRO A 308 -4.53 0.95 0.20
C PRO A 308 -3.97 0.52 -1.15
N VAL A 309 -4.82 -0.08 -1.98
CA VAL A 309 -4.53 -0.39 -3.39
C VAL A 309 -5.70 0.04 -4.27
N VAL A 310 -5.40 0.66 -5.42
CA VAL A 310 -6.41 1.10 -6.40
C VAL A 310 -6.71 -0.03 -7.37
N SER A 311 -7.98 -0.24 -7.74
CA SER A 311 -8.35 -1.16 -8.82
C SER A 311 -7.85 -0.68 -10.18
N ASP A 312 -7.54 -1.59 -11.11
CA ASP A 312 -7.01 -1.25 -12.44
C ASP A 312 -7.95 -0.36 -13.27
N ASP A 313 -9.26 -0.36 -12.97
CA ASP A 313 -10.24 0.52 -13.61
C ASP A 313 -10.37 1.90 -12.91
N GLY A 314 -9.63 2.12 -11.83
CA GLY A 314 -9.58 3.37 -11.08
C GLY A 314 -10.85 3.71 -10.29
N LYS A 315 -11.77 2.74 -10.08
CA LYS A 315 -13.07 3.03 -9.45
C LYS A 315 -13.13 2.71 -7.96
N PHE A 316 -12.25 1.83 -7.48
CA PHE A 316 -12.28 1.34 -6.12
C PHE A 316 -10.90 1.36 -5.48
N ILE A 317 -10.89 1.54 -4.16
CA ILE A 317 -9.71 1.32 -3.32
C ILE A 317 -10.03 0.17 -2.37
N ALA A 318 -9.16 -0.85 -2.32
CA ALA A 318 -9.18 -1.82 -1.24
C ALA A 318 -8.16 -1.41 -0.19
N PHE A 319 -8.50 -1.53 1.09
CA PHE A 319 -7.63 -1.17 2.20
C PHE A 319 -7.99 -1.96 3.45
N GLN A 320 -7.17 -1.85 4.48
CA GLN A 320 -7.41 -2.52 5.76
C GLN A 320 -7.67 -1.52 6.90
N MET A 321 -8.42 -1.98 7.89
CA MET A 321 -8.45 -1.37 9.22
C MET A 321 -7.44 -2.07 10.13
N ALA A 322 -6.71 -1.30 10.91
CA ALA A 322 -5.78 -1.81 11.93
C ALA A 322 -5.92 -1.01 13.23
N LYS A 323 -5.30 -1.51 14.30
CA LYS A 323 -5.27 -0.82 15.60
C LYS A 323 -3.85 -0.35 15.93
N SER A 324 -3.74 0.89 16.38
CA SER A 324 -2.47 1.59 16.64
C SER A 324 -1.56 0.89 17.65
N ARG A 325 -2.13 0.16 18.61
CA ARG A 325 -1.40 -0.49 19.72
C ARG A 325 -1.18 -1.97 19.52
N GLU A 326 -1.72 -2.54 18.46
CA GLU A 326 -1.50 -3.95 18.13
C GLU A 326 -0.24 -4.10 17.30
N ALA A 327 0.36 -5.28 17.34
CA ALA A 327 1.50 -5.59 16.49
C ALA A 327 1.10 -5.39 15.02
N ALA A 328 1.99 -4.83 14.21
CA ALA A 328 1.79 -4.76 12.78
C ALA A 328 1.51 -6.17 12.24
N GLY A 329 0.46 -6.28 11.42
CA GLY A 329 0.06 -7.55 10.84
C GLY A 329 -1.12 -8.25 11.51
N VAL A 330 -1.80 -7.57 12.43
CA VAL A 330 -3.15 -7.97 12.84
C VAL A 330 -4.13 -7.10 12.09
N GLY A 331 -4.70 -7.62 10.99
CA GLY A 331 -5.71 -6.93 10.20
C GLY A 331 -7.11 -7.14 10.77
N HIS A 332 -7.88 -6.05 10.88
CA HIS A 332 -9.25 -6.04 11.36
C HIS A 332 -10.27 -5.99 10.21
N GLY A 333 -9.89 -6.49 9.06
CA GLY A 333 -10.73 -6.61 7.88
C GLY A 333 -10.29 -5.77 6.69
N ILE A 334 -10.74 -6.21 5.53
CA ILE A 334 -10.58 -5.53 4.25
C ILE A 334 -11.83 -4.69 3.98
N PHE A 335 -11.62 -3.47 3.53
CA PHE A 335 -12.66 -2.52 3.17
C PHE A 335 -12.51 -2.10 1.72
N ILE A 336 -13.63 -1.75 1.10
CA ILE A 336 -13.69 -1.20 -0.25
C ILE A 336 -14.24 0.23 -0.17
N TYR A 337 -13.48 1.16 -0.73
CA TYR A 337 -13.88 2.55 -0.94
C TYR A 337 -14.33 2.70 -2.40
N ASP A 338 -15.55 3.14 -2.63
CA ASP A 338 -16.14 3.38 -3.95
C ASP A 338 -15.92 4.86 -4.32
N LEU A 339 -14.94 5.12 -5.19
CA LEU A 339 -14.57 6.47 -5.63
C LEU A 339 -15.71 7.17 -6.37
N GLN A 340 -16.54 6.43 -7.10
CA GLN A 340 -17.67 7.00 -7.85
C GLN A 340 -18.82 7.48 -6.96
N LYS A 341 -18.92 6.93 -5.73
CA LYS A 341 -19.90 7.38 -4.74
C LYS A 341 -19.40 8.51 -3.86
N ALA A 342 -18.08 8.56 -3.63
CA ALA A 342 -17.46 9.62 -2.83
C ALA A 342 -17.54 10.99 -3.53
N ASP A 343 -17.50 11.02 -4.86
CA ASP A 343 -17.57 12.23 -5.68
C ASP A 343 -19.00 12.82 -5.81
N ARG A 344 -20.02 12.20 -5.20
CA ARG A 344 -21.43 12.63 -5.25
C ARG A 344 -21.89 13.26 -3.94
#